data_d037be952e2d21bbfed0b4ce07e47c06
#
_entry.id   d037be952e2d21bbfed0b4ce07e47c06
#
_cell.length_a   1.000
_cell.length_b   1.000
_cell.length_c   1.000
_cell.angle_alpha   90.00
_cell.angle_beta   90.00
_cell.angle_gamma   90.00
#
_symmetry.space_group_name_H-M   'P 1'
#
loop_
_entity.id
_entity.type
_entity.pdbx_description
1 polymer ?
#
loop_
_entity_poly.entity_id
_entity_poly.type
_entity_poly.pdbx_seq_one_letter_code
_entity_poly.pdbx_strand_id
1 'polypeptide(L)'
;MILRIQSFTDVITNSSSSVFVMQSDIADKYRNIEEADDCIGITPITINWLQRNLWEADMVCDLLHIDPKTLMKYKETQYDGYYYSSQKVWDQFLKDHREQIKETFKDLYWVDIEDHFEGAYKVTEDAYREAIWSDSRH
;
A
#
# COMPACT_ATOMS: atom_id res chain seq x y z
N MET A 1 -20.92 13.76 2.83
CA MET A 1 -21.35 13.73 2.01
C MET A 1 -21.21 13.44 1.96
N ILE A 2 -21.14 13.33 2.09
CA ILE A 2 -21.53 13.08 1.42
C ILE A 2 -21.25 12.77 1.48
N LEU A 3 -21.00 12.76 1.71
CA LEU A 3 -21.28 12.47 1.12
C LEU A 3 -21.04 12.29 1.22
N ARG A 4 -21.02 12.40 1.44
CA ARG A 4 -21.28 12.30 0.78
C ARG A 4 -21.21 12.10 0.55
N ILE A 5 -21.00 12.06 0.48
CA ILE A 5 -21.34 11.83 -0.23
C ILE A 5 -21.16 11.63 -0.47
N GLN A 6 -21.26 11.57 -0.59
CA GLN A 6 -21.60 11.51 -1.34
C GLN A 6 -21.65 11.42 -1.73
N SER A 7 -21.42 11.59 -1.56
CA SER A 7 -21.96 11.58 -2.38
C SER A 7 -22.07 11.45 -2.94
N PHE A 8 -21.96 11.50 -2.92
CA PHE A 8 -22.37 11.39 -3.77
C PHE A 8 -22.10 11.25 -4.09
N THR A 9 -21.85 11.34 -3.94
CA THR A 9 -21.95 11.11 -4.38
C THR A 9 -21.67 10.88 -4.14
N ASP A 10 -21.76 11.05 -3.68
CA ASP A 10 -21.80 10.91 -3.66
C ASP A 10 -21.59 10.73 -3.43
N VAL A 11 -21.68 10.86 -3.05
CA VAL A 11 -21.65 10.66 -3.08
C VAL A 11 -21.16 10.19 -3.17
N ILE A 12 -20.97 10.32 -3.02
CA ILE A 12 -20.61 9.75 -3.42
C ILE A 12 -19.75 9.27 -3.80
N THR A 13 -19.44 9.33 -3.67
CA THR A 13 -18.66 8.50 -4.54
C THR A 13 -17.29 8.21 -3.98
N ASN A 14 -17.14 7.08 -3.49
CA ASN A 14 -15.86 6.55 -3.12
C ASN A 14 -15.06 6.29 -4.37
N SER A 15 -13.97 7.01 -4.55
CA SER A 15 -13.00 6.67 -5.56
C SER A 15 -12.40 5.33 -5.20
N SER A 16 -12.53 4.36 -6.08
CA SER A 16 -11.83 3.09 -5.95
C SER A 16 -10.38 3.30 -6.33
N SER A 17 -9.49 2.74 -5.54
CA SER A 17 -8.09 2.67 -5.91
C SER A 17 -7.59 1.26 -5.72
N SER A 18 -6.53 0.93 -6.42
CA SER A 18 -5.81 -0.33 -6.24
C SER A 18 -4.36 0.00 -5.97
N VAL A 19 -3.75 -0.76 -5.07
CA VAL A 19 -2.38 -0.54 -4.67
C VAL A 19 -1.55 -1.78 -4.97
N PHE A 20 -0.30 -1.55 -5.33
CA PHE A 20 0.57 -2.61 -5.82
C PHE A 20 1.98 -2.42 -5.29
N VAL A 21 2.69 -3.54 -5.12
CA VAL A 21 4.14 -3.50 -4.93
C VAL A 21 4.76 -4.13 -6.16
N MET A 22 5.66 -3.41 -6.81
CA MET A 22 6.30 -3.80 -8.06
C MET A 22 7.79 -3.55 -8.02
N GLN A 23 8.52 -4.30 -8.83
CA GLN A 23 9.92 -3.99 -9.06
C GLN A 23 10.04 -2.64 -9.78
N SER A 24 11.12 -1.93 -9.53
CA SER A 24 11.29 -0.55 -10.02
C SER A 24 11.21 -0.44 -11.54
N ASP A 25 11.78 -1.38 -12.26
CA ASP A 25 11.74 -1.37 -13.73
C ASP A 25 10.33 -1.55 -14.26
N ILE A 26 9.52 -2.36 -13.60
CA ILE A 26 8.12 -2.58 -13.95
C ILE A 26 7.30 -1.33 -13.61
N ALA A 27 7.52 -0.77 -12.41
CA ALA A 27 6.81 0.43 -11.97
C ALA A 27 7.06 1.61 -12.91
N ASP A 28 8.24 1.72 -13.47
CA ASP A 28 8.59 2.82 -14.38
C ASP A 28 7.68 2.89 -15.61
N LYS A 29 7.13 1.74 -16.05
CA LYS A 29 6.21 1.73 -17.18
C LYS A 29 4.93 2.52 -16.91
N TYR A 30 4.57 2.67 -15.64
CA TYR A 30 3.34 3.37 -15.25
C TYR A 30 3.52 4.87 -15.08
N ARG A 31 4.75 5.38 -15.16
CA ARG A 31 5.03 6.82 -15.02
C ARG A 31 4.56 7.66 -16.20
N ASN A 32 4.50 7.05 -17.39
CA ASN A 32 4.31 7.78 -18.63
C ASN A 32 2.93 7.56 -19.25
N ILE A 33 1.95 7.24 -18.46
CA ILE A 33 0.57 7.08 -18.93
C ILE A 33 -0.10 8.44 -18.85
N GLU A 34 -0.18 9.10 -20.00
CA GLU A 34 -0.70 10.48 -20.08
C GLU A 34 -2.12 10.61 -19.57
N GLU A 35 -2.98 9.64 -19.91
CA GLU A 35 -4.38 9.67 -19.53
C GLU A 35 -4.58 9.58 -18.02
N ALA A 36 -3.59 9.07 -17.32
CA ALA A 36 -3.68 8.93 -15.87
C ALA A 36 -3.46 10.23 -15.13
N ASP A 37 -2.70 11.16 -15.73
CA ASP A 37 -2.34 12.43 -15.11
C ASP A 37 -1.80 12.17 -13.69
N ASP A 38 -2.46 12.68 -12.66
CA ASP A 38 -2.05 12.47 -11.26
C ASP A 38 -2.79 11.32 -10.57
N CYS A 39 -3.45 10.45 -11.34
CA CYS A 39 -4.17 9.30 -10.79
C CYS A 39 -3.25 8.12 -10.45
N ILE A 40 -2.00 8.15 -10.86
CA ILE A 40 -1.03 7.10 -10.54
C ILE A 40 0.09 7.69 -9.70
N GLY A 41 0.24 7.18 -8.48
CA GLY A 41 1.35 7.55 -7.60
C GLY A 41 2.36 6.42 -7.54
N ILE A 42 3.64 6.74 -7.66
CA ILE A 42 4.73 5.77 -7.63
C ILE A 42 5.78 6.25 -6.63
N THR A 43 6.04 5.45 -5.60
CA THR A 43 6.91 5.83 -4.49
C THR A 43 7.84 4.69 -4.12
N PRO A 44 9.14 4.93 -3.96
CA PRO A 44 10.04 3.89 -3.46
C PRO A 44 9.64 3.47 -2.04
N ILE A 45 9.67 2.17 -1.78
CA ILE A 45 9.38 1.67 -0.43
C ILE A 45 10.70 1.67 0.35
N THR A 46 10.83 2.63 1.25
CA THR A 46 11.98 2.81 2.12
C THR A 46 11.59 2.60 3.58
N ILE A 47 12.55 2.47 4.45
CA ILE A 47 12.27 2.40 5.90
C ILE A 47 11.47 3.64 6.33
N ASN A 48 11.85 4.82 5.85
CA ASN A 48 11.13 6.05 6.19
C ASN A 48 9.68 6.02 5.70
N TRP A 49 9.44 5.50 4.50
CA TRP A 49 8.09 5.36 3.97
C TRP A 49 7.28 4.39 4.82
N LEU A 50 7.87 3.24 5.17
CA LEU A 50 7.21 2.24 6.00
C LEU A 50 6.88 2.80 7.38
N GLN A 51 7.78 3.58 7.95
CA GLN A 51 7.57 4.19 9.26
C GLN A 51 6.33 5.07 9.27
N ARG A 52 6.07 5.79 8.19
CA ARG A 52 4.93 6.68 8.06
C ARG A 52 3.64 5.99 7.63
N ASN A 53 3.74 4.71 7.22
CA ASN A 53 2.59 3.98 6.66
C ASN A 53 2.35 2.69 7.43
N LEU A 54 2.11 2.82 8.73
CA LEU A 54 1.95 1.66 9.62
C LEU A 54 0.76 0.78 9.26
N TRP A 55 -0.24 1.34 8.59
CA TRP A 55 -1.40 0.55 8.14
C TRP A 55 -1.06 -0.40 6.99
N GLU A 56 0.14 -0.32 6.43
CA GLU A 56 0.60 -1.29 5.44
C GLU A 56 1.34 -2.48 6.07
N ALA A 57 1.15 -2.69 7.36
CA ALA A 57 1.81 -3.77 8.08
C ALA A 57 1.51 -5.16 7.48
N ASP A 58 0.28 -5.38 6.99
CA ASP A 58 -0.08 -6.66 6.37
C ASP A 58 0.76 -6.92 5.13
N MET A 59 0.95 -5.89 4.29
CA MET A 59 1.78 -6.01 3.10
C MET A 59 3.22 -6.37 3.49
N VAL A 60 3.76 -5.69 4.50
CA VAL A 60 5.13 -5.94 4.95
C VAL A 60 5.27 -7.38 5.46
N CYS A 61 4.34 -7.82 6.29
CA CYS A 61 4.36 -9.18 6.82
C CYS A 61 4.25 -10.22 5.70
N ASP A 62 3.37 -9.98 4.72
CA ASP A 62 3.23 -10.88 3.58
C ASP A 62 4.54 -11.03 2.82
N LEU A 63 5.22 -9.92 2.53
CA LEU A 63 6.45 -9.95 1.76
C LEU A 63 7.66 -10.47 2.55
N LEU A 64 7.64 -10.31 3.86
CA LEU A 64 8.68 -10.87 4.73
C LEU A 64 8.40 -12.32 5.14
N HIS A 65 7.22 -12.83 4.77
CA HIS A 65 6.76 -14.17 5.19
C HIS A 65 6.70 -14.31 6.71
N ILE A 66 6.20 -13.26 7.36
CA ILE A 66 6.02 -13.22 8.81
C ILE A 66 4.51 -13.23 9.10
N ASP A 67 4.09 -14.09 10.04
CA ASP A 67 2.70 -14.10 10.46
C ASP A 67 2.36 -12.74 11.09
N PRO A 68 1.31 -12.04 10.61
CA PRO A 68 0.90 -10.75 11.19
C PRO A 68 0.66 -10.80 12.70
N LYS A 69 0.33 -11.96 13.24
CA LYS A 69 0.19 -12.14 14.69
C LYS A 69 1.47 -11.85 15.45
N THR A 70 2.61 -11.90 14.78
CA THR A 70 3.89 -11.55 15.37
C THR A 70 3.90 -10.11 15.86
N LEU A 71 3.16 -9.22 15.19
CA LEU A 71 3.03 -7.83 15.62
C LEU A 71 2.36 -7.72 16.99
N MET A 72 1.56 -8.69 17.37
CA MET A 72 0.90 -8.70 18.67
C MET A 72 1.90 -8.79 19.82
N LYS A 73 3.09 -9.33 19.59
CA LYS A 73 4.13 -9.42 20.61
C LYS A 73 4.65 -8.07 21.04
N TYR A 74 4.46 -7.06 20.20
CA TYR A 74 4.93 -5.70 20.45
C TYR A 74 3.86 -4.81 21.07
N LYS A 75 2.64 -5.34 21.25
CA LYS A 75 1.53 -4.54 21.76
C LYS A 75 1.69 -4.25 23.24
N GLU A 76 1.61 -2.99 23.59
CA GLU A 76 1.53 -2.55 24.99
C GLU A 76 0.10 -2.63 25.51
N THR A 77 -0.90 -2.45 24.63
CA THR A 77 -2.30 -2.51 25.01
C THR A 77 -3.08 -3.29 23.96
N GLN A 78 -4.00 -4.11 24.43
CA GLN A 78 -4.92 -4.79 23.53
C GLN A 78 -6.03 -3.83 23.16
N TYR A 79 -6.16 -3.60 21.86
CA TYR A 79 -7.28 -2.91 21.27
C TYR A 79 -8.17 -3.95 20.60
N ASP A 80 -9.33 -4.17 21.14
CA ASP A 80 -10.52 -4.83 20.58
C ASP A 80 -10.33 -5.67 19.33
N GLY A 81 -9.44 -6.67 19.37
CA GLY A 81 -9.30 -7.63 18.28
C GLY A 81 -8.74 -7.12 16.98
N TYR A 82 -8.43 -5.84 16.87
CA TYR A 82 -7.84 -5.27 15.68
C TYR A 82 -6.33 -5.20 15.79
N TYR A 83 -5.67 -5.42 14.65
CA TYR A 83 -4.22 -5.32 14.55
C TYR A 83 -3.78 -3.86 14.52
N TYR A 84 -4.10 -3.12 15.56
CA TYR A 84 -3.54 -1.78 15.62
C TYR A 84 -2.26 -1.84 16.39
N SER A 85 -1.18 -1.85 15.65
CA SER A 85 0.08 -1.49 16.26
C SER A 85 0.05 0.02 16.44
N SER A 86 0.41 0.48 17.62
CA SER A 86 0.73 1.88 17.81
C SER A 86 1.97 2.20 16.97
N GLN A 87 2.21 3.47 16.70
CA GLN A 87 3.43 3.89 16.00
C GLN A 87 4.67 3.33 16.70
N LYS A 88 4.66 3.30 18.02
CA LYS A 88 5.78 2.79 18.81
C LYS A 88 6.04 1.31 18.54
N VAL A 89 4.99 0.52 18.47
CA VAL A 89 5.09 -0.92 18.17
C VAL A 89 5.61 -1.13 16.76
N TRP A 90 5.10 -0.35 15.82
CA TRP A 90 5.52 -0.44 14.42
C TRP A 90 6.99 -0.05 14.27
N ASP A 91 7.41 1.03 14.92
CA ASP A 91 8.81 1.47 14.88
C ASP A 91 9.74 0.40 15.43
N GLN A 92 9.34 -0.27 16.51
CA GLN A 92 10.15 -1.35 17.09
C GLN A 92 10.24 -2.54 16.16
N PHE A 93 9.13 -2.91 15.52
CA PHE A 93 9.11 -3.99 14.54
C PHE A 93 10.06 -3.69 13.38
N LEU A 94 9.99 -2.47 12.83
CA LEU A 94 10.86 -2.07 11.73
C LEU A 94 12.34 -2.11 12.13
N LYS A 95 12.63 -1.70 13.36
CA LYS A 95 13.99 -1.73 13.87
C LYS A 95 14.51 -3.16 13.99
N ASP A 96 13.68 -4.05 14.52
CA ASP A 96 14.08 -5.45 14.76
C ASP A 96 14.27 -6.21 13.45
N HIS A 97 13.58 -5.81 12.39
CA HIS A 97 13.63 -6.50 11.09
C HIS A 97 14.31 -5.65 10.01
N ARG A 98 15.08 -4.66 10.42
CA ARG A 98 15.67 -3.67 9.51
C ARG A 98 16.43 -4.26 8.35
N GLU A 99 17.31 -5.22 8.60
CA GLU A 99 18.14 -5.79 7.54
C GLU A 99 17.32 -6.62 6.56
N GLN A 100 16.38 -7.39 7.07
CA GLN A 100 15.48 -8.17 6.25
C GLN A 100 14.61 -7.26 5.39
N ILE A 101 14.12 -6.16 5.96
CA ILE A 101 13.30 -5.18 5.24
C ILE A 101 14.10 -4.53 4.13
N LYS A 102 15.32 -4.09 4.42
CA LYS A 102 16.17 -3.47 3.40
C LYS A 102 16.41 -4.40 2.23
N GLU A 103 16.67 -5.67 2.50
CA GLU A 103 16.92 -6.66 1.45
C GLU A 103 15.64 -6.94 0.64
N THR A 104 14.52 -7.13 1.33
CA THR A 104 13.24 -7.47 0.68
C THR A 104 12.72 -6.35 -0.18
N PHE A 105 12.77 -5.11 0.31
CA PHE A 105 12.19 -3.95 -0.37
C PHE A 105 13.17 -3.20 -1.26
N LYS A 106 14.38 -3.69 -1.37
CA LYS A 106 15.34 -3.15 -2.32
C LYS A 106 14.73 -3.21 -3.72
N ASP A 107 14.73 -2.09 -4.41
CA ASP A 107 14.18 -1.97 -5.77
C ASP A 107 12.67 -2.24 -5.87
N LEU A 108 11.93 -2.13 -4.78
CA LEU A 108 10.47 -2.24 -4.81
C LEU A 108 9.82 -0.87 -4.65
N TYR A 109 8.74 -0.69 -5.40
CA TYR A 109 7.97 0.56 -5.40
C TYR A 109 6.52 0.29 -5.04
N TRP A 110 5.95 1.24 -4.33
CA TRP A 110 4.52 1.31 -4.05
C TRP A 110 3.85 2.05 -5.19
N VAL A 111 2.87 1.41 -5.82
CA VAL A 111 2.14 1.99 -6.94
C VAL A 111 0.67 2.06 -6.56
N ASP A 112 0.11 3.27 -6.59
CA ASP A 112 -1.29 3.53 -6.28
C ASP A 112 -1.98 3.98 -7.56
N ILE A 113 -3.02 3.26 -8.00
CA ILE A 113 -3.75 3.56 -9.22
C ILE A 113 -5.20 3.84 -8.87
N GLU A 114 -5.62 5.10 -9.08
CA GLU A 114 -7.02 5.49 -8.93
C GLU A 114 -7.76 5.23 -10.25
N ASP A 115 -9.07 4.96 -10.17
CA ASP A 115 -9.85 4.53 -11.34
C ASP A 115 -10.52 5.67 -12.09
N HIS A 116 -10.02 6.90 -11.98
CA HIS A 116 -10.67 8.10 -12.50
C HIS A 116 -10.17 8.56 -13.87
N PHE A 117 -9.45 7.75 -14.59
CA PHE A 117 -8.94 8.15 -15.90
C PHE A 117 -9.36 7.16 -16.97
N GLU A 118 -9.36 7.63 -18.23
CA GLU A 118 -9.70 6.79 -19.36
C GLU A 118 -8.67 5.69 -19.52
N GLY A 119 -9.13 4.44 -19.58
CA GLY A 119 -8.23 3.30 -19.69
C GLY A 119 -7.76 2.74 -18.35
N ALA A 120 -8.25 3.28 -17.24
CA ALA A 120 -7.84 2.84 -15.89
C ALA A 120 -8.04 1.34 -15.70
N TYR A 121 -9.11 0.79 -16.23
CA TYR A 121 -9.40 -0.64 -16.10
C TYR A 121 -8.27 -1.50 -16.67
N LYS A 122 -7.83 -1.16 -17.88
CA LYS A 122 -6.78 -1.91 -18.56
C LYS A 122 -5.44 -1.77 -17.84
N VAL A 123 -5.12 -0.56 -17.40
CA VAL A 123 -3.88 -0.29 -16.66
C VAL A 123 -3.87 -1.06 -15.35
N THR A 124 -4.98 -1.05 -14.62
CA THR A 124 -5.12 -1.77 -13.36
C THR A 124 -5.00 -3.27 -13.57
N GLU A 125 -5.61 -3.80 -14.63
CA GLU A 125 -5.53 -5.21 -14.96
C GLU A 125 -4.09 -5.64 -15.24
N ASP A 126 -3.36 -4.82 -16.00
CA ASP A 126 -1.94 -5.08 -16.26
C ASP A 126 -1.12 -5.06 -14.97
N ALA A 127 -1.42 -4.11 -14.09
CA ALA A 127 -0.74 -4.00 -12.81
C ALA A 127 -0.95 -5.23 -11.93
N TYR A 128 -2.17 -5.78 -11.90
CA TYR A 128 -2.43 -7.00 -11.15
C TYR A 128 -1.59 -8.18 -11.63
N ARG A 129 -1.32 -8.24 -12.93
CA ARG A 129 -0.49 -9.32 -13.46
C ARG A 129 1.00 -9.13 -13.19
N GLU A 130 1.44 -7.88 -13.08
CA GLU A 130 2.87 -7.57 -12.98
C GLU A 130 3.36 -7.36 -11.56
N ALA A 131 2.43 -7.12 -10.62
CA ALA A 131 2.79 -6.83 -9.24
C ALA A 131 3.15 -8.10 -8.47
N ILE A 132 4.03 -7.95 -7.49
CA ILE A 132 4.35 -9.04 -6.57
C ILE A 132 3.37 -9.07 -5.39
N TRP A 133 2.67 -7.97 -5.15
CA TRP A 133 1.64 -7.86 -4.12
C TRP A 133 0.62 -6.81 -4.55
N SER A 134 -0.64 -7.03 -4.24
CA SER A 134 -1.70 -6.09 -4.62
C SER A 134 -2.85 -6.13 -3.63
N ASP A 135 -3.60 -5.04 -3.61
CA ASP A 135 -4.81 -4.91 -2.80
C ASP A 135 -5.76 -3.92 -3.44
N SER A 136 -7.05 -4.22 -3.37
CA SER A 136 -8.10 -3.29 -3.85
C SER A 136 -8.64 -2.51 -2.67
N ARG A 137 -8.79 -1.21 -2.84
CA ARG A 137 -9.27 -0.31 -1.80
C ARG A 137 -10.44 0.52 -2.31
N HIS A 138 -11.46 0.56 -1.50
CA HIS A 138 -12.69 1.28 -1.82
C HIS A 138 -12.95 2.39 -0.83
#